data_8c14fa8ae089aa869349bc6f8d84ee17
#
_entry.id   8c14fa8ae089aa869349bc6f8d84ee17
#
_cell.length_a   1.000
_cell.length_b   1.000
_cell.length_c   1.000
_cell.angle_alpha   90.00
_cell.angle_beta   90.00
_cell.angle_gamma   90.00
#
_symmetry.space_group_name_H-M   'P 1'
#
loop_
_entity.id
_entity.type
_entity.pdbx_description
1 polymer ?
#
loop_
_entity_poly.entity_id
_entity_poly.type
_entity_poly.pdbx_seq_one_letter_code
_entity_poly.pdbx_strand_id
1 'polypeptide(L)'
;EDPIRRFEAEALAMLNRALKSLEYNLVDRLEPAPPGKGDFAFPCFRSATEHKRKPHELATQLEYVMEQNPLVERVVAMGPYLNFFVAPVPMADEVLKAILTEKEAFGASPPVGKKVIIEHTSANPTGPFHVGRARNPIIGDSLARVMRKAGYEVETQYWVNDMGKQAIIMAYGLEHCPGGEPERKKEDHVATVHYRQANELVEKDPKVAAEIEEWIRRVERGDKGTVDKVKAASKKVLAGMKESLDRLNVKMDNFVWESMSVEDGSAARVVEQLKRSELAKEEDGAYYLDLEGLVHGRTQKFFFTRKDGTTLYATRDVAFHLWKLARCDLAINILGEDHKLEAQQLAAALKAVGSKKLPEVMFYAFVSLPSTCPACGQPIGDKDEKCPKCGVDVGEASRKKTKMSTRKGKAVYIDDLIDETVDRALVVVTEKRQDLPDADKARIAELVGIGALRYNIIRIQAEKSIVFKWEDALNFEGKSAPFIQYSHARACSIIREVGGYKEWKASDLKDDGEFALVKVLARFPELVRKCAEQRLAYSIAEYAHEVATEFNRFYRDFRVLGSESQDTRLAVVDATRWVLRNSLDLLGIKAPESM
;
A
#
# COMPACT_ATOMS: atom_id res chain seq x y z
N GLU A 1 13.87 10.30 16.68
CA GLU A 1 12.95 10.23 17.85
C GLU A 1 11.65 10.98 17.55
N ASP A 2 10.60 10.66 18.33
CA ASP A 2 9.32 11.37 18.21
C ASP A 2 9.33 12.62 19.11
N PRO A 3 9.43 13.82 18.55
CA PRO A 3 9.60 15.03 19.33
C PRO A 3 8.38 15.36 20.21
N ILE A 4 7.19 14.84 19.90
CA ILE A 4 5.96 15.08 20.67
C ILE A 4 5.88 14.21 21.93
N ARG A 5 6.55 13.08 21.97
CA ARG A 5 6.51 12.18 23.15
C ARG A 5 6.95 12.83 24.45
N ARG A 6 7.90 13.75 24.38
CA ARG A 6 8.33 14.49 25.57
C ARG A 6 7.20 15.35 26.14
N PHE A 7 6.44 16.01 25.28
CA PHE A 7 5.30 16.85 25.69
C PHE A 7 4.16 16.01 26.23
N GLU A 8 3.88 14.86 25.60
CA GLU A 8 2.89 13.88 26.09
C GLU A 8 3.28 13.34 27.46
N ALA A 9 4.54 12.94 27.63
CA ALA A 9 5.04 12.42 28.89
C ALA A 9 4.96 13.47 30.05
N GLU A 10 5.27 14.73 29.75
CA GLU A 10 5.14 15.81 30.73
C GLU A 10 3.67 16.10 31.08
N ALA A 11 2.78 16.16 30.08
CA ALA A 11 1.34 16.32 30.30
C ALA A 11 0.77 15.17 31.14
N LEU A 12 1.19 13.94 30.87
CA LEU A 12 0.80 12.75 31.62
C LEU A 12 1.35 12.79 33.05
N ALA A 13 2.60 13.22 33.23
CA ALA A 13 3.19 13.39 34.56
C ALA A 13 2.46 14.46 35.40
N MET A 14 2.10 15.58 34.76
CA MET A 14 1.28 16.63 35.40
C MET A 14 -0.08 16.07 35.82
N LEU A 15 -0.78 15.37 34.92
CA LEU A 15 -2.06 14.74 35.25
C LEU A 15 -1.94 13.76 36.42
N ASN A 16 -0.93 12.91 36.40
CA ASN A 16 -0.73 11.91 37.47
C ASN A 16 -0.39 12.55 38.82
N ARG A 17 0.32 13.68 38.86
CA ARG A 17 0.50 14.45 40.08
C ARG A 17 -0.81 15.01 40.61
N ALA A 18 -1.64 15.58 39.72
CA ALA A 18 -2.95 16.11 40.08
C ALA A 18 -3.92 14.99 40.53
N LEU A 19 -3.97 13.86 39.83
CA LEU A 19 -4.77 12.69 40.23
C LEU A 19 -4.35 12.18 41.64
N LYS A 20 -3.05 12.06 41.86
CA LYS A 20 -2.51 11.63 43.15
C LYS A 20 -2.87 12.59 44.28
N SER A 21 -2.81 13.91 44.07
CA SER A 21 -3.18 14.92 45.08
C SER A 21 -4.66 14.88 45.47
N LEU A 22 -5.50 14.35 44.55
CA LEU A 22 -6.94 14.17 44.75
C LEU A 22 -7.31 12.72 45.13
N GLU A 23 -6.33 11.86 45.40
CA GLU A 23 -6.49 10.45 45.79
C GLU A 23 -7.16 9.58 44.69
N TYR A 24 -6.95 9.93 43.43
CA TYR A 24 -7.39 9.11 42.29
C TYR A 24 -6.30 8.14 41.80
N ASN A 25 -6.72 7.08 41.11
CA ASN A 25 -5.81 6.15 40.46
C ASN A 25 -5.02 6.84 39.33
N LEU A 26 -3.74 6.47 39.22
CA LEU A 26 -2.88 6.98 38.15
C LEU A 26 -3.29 6.35 36.80
N VAL A 27 -2.96 7.06 35.75
CA VAL A 27 -3.22 6.63 34.36
C VAL A 27 -1.91 6.48 33.59
N ASP A 28 -1.91 5.67 32.57
CA ASP A 28 -0.73 5.28 31.79
C ASP A 28 -0.61 5.99 30.43
N ARG A 29 -1.67 6.70 30.00
CA ARG A 29 -1.70 7.38 28.71
C ARG A 29 -2.69 8.54 28.67
N LEU A 30 -2.45 9.44 27.72
CA LEU A 30 -3.39 10.43 27.22
C LEU A 30 -3.96 9.96 25.86
N GLU A 31 -5.04 10.58 25.42
CA GLU A 31 -5.59 10.40 24.10
C GLU A 31 -5.29 11.63 23.23
N PRO A 32 -5.15 11.50 21.90
CA PRO A 32 -5.10 12.66 21.02
C PRO A 32 -6.38 13.49 21.16
N ALA A 33 -6.26 14.80 21.32
CA ALA A 33 -7.41 15.68 21.38
C ALA A 33 -8.05 15.87 19.98
N PRO A 34 -9.38 16.07 19.90
CA PRO A 34 -10.00 16.47 18.64
C PRO A 34 -9.45 17.83 18.15
N PRO A 35 -9.44 18.07 16.83
CA PRO A 35 -8.95 19.31 16.25
C PRO A 35 -9.53 20.56 16.94
N GLY A 36 -8.67 21.50 17.32
CA GLY A 36 -9.05 22.75 18.01
C GLY A 36 -9.35 22.61 19.50
N LYS A 37 -9.28 21.41 20.07
CA LYS A 37 -9.54 21.16 21.50
C LYS A 37 -8.28 20.82 22.32
N GLY A 38 -7.11 21.08 21.78
CA GLY A 38 -5.83 20.80 22.42
C GLY A 38 -4.98 19.82 21.61
N ASP A 39 -3.88 19.41 22.19
CA ASP A 39 -2.95 18.43 21.59
C ASP A 39 -3.18 17.03 22.20
N PHE A 40 -3.44 16.96 23.52
CA PHE A 40 -3.79 15.73 24.24
C PHE A 40 -5.04 15.94 25.08
N ALA A 41 -5.76 14.85 25.37
CA ALA A 41 -6.95 14.85 26.20
C ALA A 41 -6.95 13.69 27.22
N PHE A 42 -7.50 13.93 28.37
CA PHE A 42 -7.83 12.91 29.35
C PHE A 42 -9.35 12.81 29.51
N PRO A 43 -9.97 11.68 29.13
CA PRO A 43 -11.39 11.43 29.35
C PRO A 43 -11.62 11.04 30.83
N CYS A 44 -12.29 11.89 31.57
CA CYS A 44 -12.51 11.71 33.02
C CYS A 44 -13.54 10.63 33.38
N PHE A 45 -14.18 9.97 32.42
CA PHE A 45 -15.30 9.05 32.67
C PHE A 45 -14.98 7.91 33.63
N ARG A 46 -13.90 7.18 33.37
CA ARG A 46 -13.51 6.01 34.18
C ARG A 46 -13.16 6.41 35.61
N SER A 47 -12.25 7.36 35.76
CA SER A 47 -11.78 7.83 37.07
C SER A 47 -12.91 8.44 37.91
N ALA A 48 -13.82 9.19 37.26
CA ALA A 48 -14.99 9.74 37.94
C ALA A 48 -15.95 8.66 38.43
N THR A 49 -16.20 7.61 37.61
CA THR A 49 -17.07 6.49 37.97
C THR A 49 -16.53 5.70 39.16
N GLU A 50 -15.22 5.42 39.17
CA GLU A 50 -14.55 4.72 40.27
C GLU A 50 -14.73 5.43 41.62
N HIS A 51 -14.84 6.77 41.63
CA HIS A 51 -15.03 7.60 42.81
C HIS A 51 -16.45 8.15 42.96
N LYS A 52 -17.43 7.65 42.19
CA LYS A 52 -18.85 8.08 42.24
C LYS A 52 -19.03 9.59 42.05
N ARG A 53 -18.22 10.20 41.16
CA ARG A 53 -18.28 11.61 40.79
C ARG A 53 -18.75 11.80 39.36
N LYS A 54 -19.16 13.03 39.02
CA LYS A 54 -19.49 13.37 37.64
C LYS A 54 -18.20 13.69 36.86
N PRO A 55 -18.04 13.21 35.63
CA PRO A 55 -16.82 13.41 34.84
C PRO A 55 -16.41 14.89 34.65
N HIS A 56 -17.39 15.77 34.40
CA HIS A 56 -17.12 17.21 34.24
C HIS A 56 -16.67 17.89 35.53
N GLU A 57 -17.18 17.46 36.72
CA GLU A 57 -16.73 17.97 38.00
C GLU A 57 -15.27 17.59 38.28
N LEU A 58 -14.90 16.35 37.94
CA LEU A 58 -13.51 15.88 38.01
C LEU A 58 -12.61 16.66 37.07
N ALA A 59 -13.01 16.88 35.82
CA ALA A 59 -12.23 17.66 34.86
C ALA A 59 -11.95 19.08 35.36
N THR A 60 -12.97 19.78 35.88
CA THR A 60 -12.81 21.13 36.50
C THR A 60 -11.93 21.11 37.74
N GLN A 61 -12.05 20.08 38.58
CA GLN A 61 -11.22 19.95 39.77
C GLN A 61 -9.76 19.70 39.44
N LEU A 62 -9.48 18.85 38.44
CA LEU A 62 -8.14 18.60 37.93
C LEU A 62 -7.53 19.86 37.31
N GLU A 63 -8.28 20.62 36.51
CA GLU A 63 -7.83 21.89 35.95
C GLU A 63 -7.38 22.87 37.05
N TYR A 64 -8.16 22.95 38.12
CA TYR A 64 -7.88 23.86 39.24
C TYR A 64 -6.58 23.51 40.00
N VAL A 65 -6.27 22.23 40.20
CA VAL A 65 -5.08 21.77 40.92
C VAL A 65 -3.86 21.56 40.03
N MET A 66 -3.99 21.83 38.71
CA MET A 66 -2.92 21.60 37.75
C MET A 66 -1.78 22.61 37.97
N GLU A 67 -0.56 22.10 38.09
CA GLU A 67 0.64 22.92 38.19
C GLU A 67 1.02 23.52 36.82
N GLN A 68 1.73 24.65 36.83
CA GLN A 68 2.30 25.20 35.58
C GLN A 68 3.49 24.39 35.11
N ASN A 69 3.65 24.28 33.80
CA ASN A 69 4.77 23.56 33.16
C ASN A 69 5.24 24.33 31.92
N PRO A 70 6.55 24.51 31.72
CA PRO A 70 7.06 25.25 30.55
C PRO A 70 6.80 24.56 29.20
N LEU A 71 6.47 23.25 29.17
CA LEU A 71 6.16 22.49 27.97
C LEU A 71 4.65 22.40 27.70
N VAL A 72 3.81 22.73 28.68
CA VAL A 72 2.35 22.74 28.56
C VAL A 72 1.85 24.16 28.81
N GLU A 73 1.38 24.83 27.76
CA GLU A 73 0.94 26.22 27.83
C GLU A 73 -0.27 26.40 28.74
N ARG A 74 -1.25 25.50 28.57
CA ARG A 74 -2.49 25.53 29.37
C ARG A 74 -3.18 24.17 29.39
N VAL A 75 -3.95 23.96 30.42
CA VAL A 75 -4.83 22.80 30.59
C VAL A 75 -6.24 23.33 30.80
N VAL A 76 -7.22 22.78 30.09
CA VAL A 76 -8.60 23.29 30.06
C VAL A 76 -9.61 22.14 30.18
N ALA A 77 -10.52 22.24 31.13
CA ALA A 77 -11.67 21.36 31.27
C ALA A 77 -12.74 21.72 30.20
N MET A 78 -13.05 20.78 29.34
CA MET A 78 -14.08 20.93 28.31
C MET A 78 -15.12 19.80 28.46
N GLY A 79 -16.15 20.04 29.28
CA GLY A 79 -17.10 19.01 29.64
C GLY A 79 -16.43 17.88 30.45
N PRO A 80 -16.56 16.60 30.00
CA PRO A 80 -15.95 15.46 30.71
C PRO A 80 -14.47 15.21 30.35
N TYR A 81 -13.82 16.11 29.61
CA TYR A 81 -12.45 15.98 29.15
C TYR A 81 -11.57 17.06 29.75
N LEU A 82 -10.36 16.68 30.15
CA LEU A 82 -9.30 17.61 30.47
C LEU A 82 -8.34 17.66 29.30
N ASN A 83 -8.19 18.84 28.69
CA ASN A 83 -7.43 19.03 27.45
C ASN A 83 -6.14 19.78 27.70
N PHE A 84 -5.04 19.27 27.16
CA PHE A 84 -3.69 19.81 27.30
C PHE A 84 -3.29 20.50 25.98
N PHE A 85 -2.80 21.72 26.07
CA PHE A 85 -2.22 22.48 24.98
C PHE A 85 -0.72 22.60 25.21
N VAL A 86 0.07 22.07 24.30
CA VAL A 86 1.53 22.16 24.37
C VAL A 86 1.99 23.60 24.11
N ALA A 87 3.09 23.99 24.75
CA ALA A 87 3.69 25.29 24.54
C ALA A 87 4.25 25.38 23.11
N PRO A 88 3.77 26.34 22.27
CA PRO A 88 4.03 26.31 20.84
C PRO A 88 5.50 26.54 20.49
N VAL A 89 6.20 27.45 21.19
CA VAL A 89 7.61 27.74 20.91
C VAL A 89 8.54 26.58 21.24
N PRO A 90 8.52 25.98 22.47
CA PRO A 90 9.29 24.78 22.77
C PRO A 90 8.99 23.62 21.81
N MET A 91 7.71 23.40 21.46
CA MET A 91 7.30 22.37 20.53
C MET A 91 7.90 22.61 19.14
N ALA A 92 7.82 23.82 18.61
CA ALA A 92 8.39 24.17 17.31
C ALA A 92 9.91 24.00 17.29
N ASP A 93 10.61 24.37 18.36
CA ASP A 93 12.06 24.20 18.48
C ASP A 93 12.45 22.72 18.39
N GLU A 94 11.83 21.87 19.19
CA GLU A 94 12.10 20.42 19.21
C GLU A 94 11.77 19.76 17.87
N VAL A 95 10.61 20.08 17.27
CA VAL A 95 10.15 19.49 16.02
C VAL A 95 11.04 19.89 14.85
N LEU A 96 11.31 21.18 14.68
CA LEU A 96 12.16 21.67 13.59
C LEU A 96 13.57 21.13 13.71
N LYS A 97 14.14 21.12 14.92
CA LYS A 97 15.46 20.57 15.18
C LYS A 97 15.54 19.08 14.82
N ALA A 98 14.54 18.28 15.22
CA ALA A 98 14.48 16.87 14.89
C ALA A 98 14.43 16.66 13.37
N ILE A 99 13.51 17.32 12.66
CA ILE A 99 13.34 17.18 11.21
C ILE A 99 14.61 17.59 10.45
N LEU A 100 15.18 18.74 10.79
CA LEU A 100 16.34 19.29 10.07
C LEU A 100 17.64 18.52 10.35
N THR A 101 17.72 17.83 11.49
CA THR A 101 18.84 16.97 11.85
C THR A 101 18.69 15.59 11.20
N GLU A 102 17.52 14.97 11.34
CA GLU A 102 17.27 13.59 10.88
C GLU A 102 16.97 13.49 9.39
N LYS A 103 16.40 14.55 8.78
CA LYS A 103 16.12 14.65 7.34
C LYS A 103 15.36 13.42 6.81
N GLU A 104 16.00 12.63 5.93
CA GLU A 104 15.42 11.37 5.41
C GLU A 104 15.11 10.36 6.51
N ALA A 105 15.84 10.38 7.61
CA ALA A 105 15.61 9.47 8.73
C ALA A 105 14.45 9.89 9.63
N PHE A 106 13.98 11.14 9.55
CA PHE A 106 12.87 11.60 10.36
C PHE A 106 11.63 10.69 10.22
N GLY A 107 11.07 10.32 11.35
CA GLY A 107 9.97 9.35 11.44
C GLY A 107 10.39 7.87 11.41
N ALA A 108 11.68 7.57 11.32
CA ALA A 108 12.16 6.21 11.48
C ALA A 108 12.12 5.79 12.96
N SER A 109 11.67 4.56 13.21
CA SER A 109 11.74 3.95 14.53
C SER A 109 13.01 3.10 14.69
N PRO A 110 13.53 2.93 15.91
CA PRO A 110 14.56 1.93 16.19
C PRO A 110 14.10 0.53 15.75
N PRO A 111 15.06 -0.40 15.49
CA PRO A 111 14.72 -1.77 15.13
C PRO A 111 13.78 -2.42 16.14
N VAL A 112 12.63 -2.94 15.67
CA VAL A 112 11.64 -3.63 16.49
C VAL A 112 12.08 -5.07 16.83
N GLY A 113 13.09 -5.60 16.11
CA GLY A 113 13.57 -6.96 16.28
C GLY A 113 12.58 -8.02 15.78
N LYS A 114 11.66 -7.67 14.88
CA LYS A 114 10.69 -8.58 14.27
C LYS A 114 10.89 -8.64 12.77
N LYS A 115 10.98 -9.86 12.24
CA LYS A 115 11.01 -10.13 10.81
C LYS A 115 9.59 -10.29 10.26
N VAL A 116 9.29 -9.56 9.19
CA VAL A 116 8.00 -9.57 8.49
C VAL A 116 8.22 -10.01 7.06
N ILE A 117 7.41 -10.97 6.58
CA ILE A 117 7.34 -11.32 5.17
C ILE A 117 6.01 -10.81 4.62
N ILE A 118 6.08 -9.98 3.59
CA ILE A 118 4.91 -9.47 2.88
C ILE A 118 4.88 -10.12 1.50
N GLU A 119 3.92 -11.00 1.27
CA GLU A 119 3.63 -11.53 -0.06
C GLU A 119 2.61 -10.65 -0.76
N HIS A 120 2.97 -10.17 -1.94
CA HIS A 120 2.08 -9.39 -2.79
C HIS A 120 2.36 -9.60 -4.26
N THR A 121 1.47 -9.12 -5.12
CA THR A 121 1.53 -9.22 -6.57
C THR A 121 1.24 -10.62 -7.07
N SER A 122 2.17 -11.57 -6.96
CA SER A 122 2.02 -13.03 -7.20
C SER A 122 1.10 -13.42 -8.37
N ALA A 123 1.17 -12.67 -9.50
CA ALA A 123 0.39 -12.99 -10.70
C ALA A 123 1.05 -14.13 -11.48
N ASN A 124 0.23 -14.98 -12.13
CA ASN A 124 0.76 -16.06 -12.96
C ASN A 124 1.65 -15.53 -14.08
N PRO A 125 2.82 -16.14 -14.35
CA PRO A 125 3.75 -15.69 -15.37
C PRO A 125 3.28 -16.15 -16.76
N THR A 126 2.18 -15.60 -17.24
CA THR A 126 1.53 -15.97 -18.53
C THR A 126 1.33 -14.78 -19.46
N GLY A 127 1.77 -13.61 -19.06
CA GLY A 127 1.69 -12.36 -19.83
C GLY A 127 1.77 -11.12 -18.95
N PRO A 128 1.55 -9.93 -19.53
CA PRO A 128 1.60 -8.66 -18.81
C PRO A 128 0.56 -8.57 -17.69
N PHE A 129 0.84 -7.75 -16.70
CA PHE A 129 -0.13 -7.49 -15.62
C PHE A 129 -1.41 -6.87 -16.16
N HIS A 130 -2.53 -7.48 -15.83
CA HIS A 130 -3.83 -6.91 -16.09
C HIS A 130 -4.08 -5.70 -15.16
N VAL A 131 -4.67 -4.61 -15.68
CA VAL A 131 -4.93 -3.36 -14.93
C VAL A 131 -5.69 -3.60 -13.61
N GLY A 132 -6.57 -4.61 -13.55
CA GLY A 132 -7.29 -4.99 -12.35
C GLY A 132 -6.42 -5.37 -11.16
N ARG A 133 -5.24 -5.82 -11.45
CA ARG A 133 -4.28 -6.22 -10.42
C ARG A 133 -3.25 -5.13 -10.08
N ALA A 134 -3.35 -3.93 -10.70
CA ALA A 134 -2.45 -2.80 -10.44
C ALA A 134 -2.38 -2.39 -8.96
N ARG A 135 -3.45 -2.66 -8.22
CA ARG A 135 -3.58 -2.27 -6.82
C ARG A 135 -2.68 -3.07 -5.88
N ASN A 136 -2.56 -4.35 -6.13
CA ASN A 136 -1.79 -5.26 -5.28
C ASN A 136 -0.32 -4.82 -5.12
N PRO A 137 0.48 -4.63 -6.20
CA PRO A 137 1.87 -4.22 -6.08
C PRO A 137 2.04 -2.86 -5.39
N ILE A 138 1.13 -1.91 -5.62
CA ILE A 138 1.22 -0.57 -5.05
C ILE A 138 0.94 -0.59 -3.54
N ILE A 139 -0.09 -1.32 -3.10
CA ILE A 139 -0.39 -1.49 -1.67
C ILE A 139 0.75 -2.21 -0.96
N GLY A 140 1.25 -3.33 -1.55
CA GLY A 140 2.30 -4.14 -0.96
C GLY A 140 3.62 -3.39 -0.78
N ASP A 141 4.08 -2.71 -1.83
CA ASP A 141 5.30 -1.91 -1.78
C ASP A 141 5.18 -0.75 -0.76
N SER A 142 4.03 -0.05 -0.74
CA SER A 142 3.83 1.04 0.21
C SER A 142 3.79 0.54 1.66
N LEU A 143 3.11 -0.59 1.93
CA LEU A 143 3.11 -1.20 3.26
C LEU A 143 4.52 -1.63 3.68
N ALA A 144 5.29 -2.24 2.77
CA ALA A 144 6.66 -2.65 3.05
C ALA A 144 7.56 -1.46 3.42
N ARG A 145 7.44 -0.33 2.71
CA ARG A 145 8.18 0.91 3.01
C ARG A 145 7.79 1.47 4.38
N VAL A 146 6.50 1.53 4.69
CA VAL A 146 6.00 2.01 5.98
C VAL A 146 6.51 1.12 7.12
N MET A 147 6.44 -0.21 6.98
CA MET A 147 6.92 -1.13 8.01
C MET A 147 8.43 -1.08 8.19
N ARG A 148 9.22 -0.94 7.11
CA ARG A 148 10.69 -0.71 7.21
C ARG A 148 11.00 0.58 7.95
N LYS A 149 10.30 1.68 7.65
CA LYS A 149 10.46 2.97 8.34
C LYS A 149 10.10 2.85 9.82
N ALA A 150 9.11 2.03 10.16
CA ALA A 150 8.72 1.74 11.56
C ALA A 150 9.63 0.72 12.26
N GLY A 151 10.78 0.36 11.70
CA GLY A 151 11.81 -0.46 12.34
C GLY A 151 11.64 -1.97 12.20
N TYR A 152 10.73 -2.47 11.36
CA TYR A 152 10.61 -3.89 11.07
C TYR A 152 11.64 -4.33 10.03
N GLU A 153 12.17 -5.56 10.17
CA GLU A 153 12.92 -6.24 9.10
C GLU A 153 11.93 -6.82 8.10
N VAL A 154 11.81 -6.22 6.92
CA VAL A 154 10.78 -6.59 5.94
C VAL A 154 11.41 -7.23 4.71
N GLU A 155 10.92 -8.42 4.35
CA GLU A 155 11.16 -9.10 3.07
C GLU A 155 9.86 -9.11 2.25
N THR A 156 9.89 -8.58 1.03
CA THR A 156 8.79 -8.67 0.08
C THR A 156 8.96 -9.91 -0.80
N GLN A 157 7.91 -10.72 -0.92
CA GLN A 157 7.93 -11.96 -1.69
C GLN A 157 6.91 -11.95 -2.81
N TYR A 158 7.34 -12.47 -3.96
CA TYR A 158 6.50 -12.81 -5.11
C TYR A 158 6.44 -14.33 -5.21
N TRP A 159 5.25 -14.91 -5.09
CA TRP A 159 5.02 -16.31 -5.34
C TRP A 159 4.88 -16.58 -6.84
N VAL A 160 5.80 -17.35 -7.41
CA VAL A 160 5.85 -17.67 -8.84
C VAL A 160 5.19 -19.01 -9.07
N ASN A 161 4.01 -19.01 -9.68
CA ASN A 161 3.32 -20.23 -10.10
C ASN A 161 3.93 -20.76 -11.40
N ASP A 162 4.97 -21.59 -11.28
CA ASP A 162 5.63 -22.29 -12.38
C ASP A 162 5.18 -23.76 -12.53
N MET A 163 4.16 -24.17 -11.80
CA MET A 163 3.62 -25.54 -11.82
C MET A 163 2.20 -25.63 -12.38
N GLY A 164 1.52 -24.51 -12.54
CA GLY A 164 0.14 -24.46 -12.99
C GLY A 164 0.00 -24.74 -14.49
N LYS A 165 -1.17 -25.26 -14.91
CA LYS A 165 -1.49 -25.54 -16.32
C LYS A 165 -1.18 -24.36 -17.26
N GLN A 166 -1.42 -23.12 -16.81
CA GLN A 166 -1.15 -21.93 -17.62
C GLN A 166 0.34 -21.72 -17.89
N ALA A 167 1.20 -21.92 -16.90
CA ALA A 167 2.65 -21.81 -17.06
C ALA A 167 3.19 -22.92 -17.99
N ILE A 168 2.61 -24.12 -17.92
CA ILE A 168 2.95 -25.24 -18.80
C ILE A 168 2.54 -24.95 -20.25
N ILE A 169 1.32 -24.44 -20.47
CA ILE A 169 0.88 -24.02 -21.82
C ILE A 169 1.78 -22.90 -22.36
N MET A 170 2.19 -21.96 -21.50
CA MET A 170 3.14 -20.91 -21.87
C MET A 170 4.48 -21.48 -22.34
N ALA A 171 5.04 -22.42 -21.56
CA ALA A 171 6.29 -23.08 -21.90
C ALA A 171 6.19 -23.86 -23.21
N TYR A 172 5.11 -24.60 -23.40
CA TYR A 172 4.81 -25.31 -24.64
C TYR A 172 4.72 -24.34 -25.84
N GLY A 173 4.01 -23.22 -25.65
CA GLY A 173 3.86 -22.20 -26.70
C GLY A 173 5.19 -21.60 -27.14
N LEU A 174 6.06 -21.28 -26.19
CA LEU A 174 7.40 -20.75 -26.49
C LEU A 174 8.31 -21.75 -27.20
N GLU A 175 8.08 -23.06 -27.02
CA GLU A 175 8.84 -24.14 -27.69
C GLU A 175 8.28 -24.51 -29.06
N HIS A 176 6.95 -24.53 -29.21
CA HIS A 176 6.28 -25.14 -30.40
C HIS A 176 5.50 -24.16 -31.29
N CYS A 177 5.19 -22.94 -30.82
CA CYS A 177 4.45 -21.97 -31.61
C CYS A 177 5.38 -20.94 -32.25
N PRO A 178 5.11 -20.52 -33.51
CA PRO A 178 6.00 -19.60 -34.23
C PRO A 178 6.03 -18.18 -33.63
N GLY A 179 5.03 -17.83 -32.79
CA GLY A 179 4.87 -16.47 -32.30
C GLY A 179 4.29 -15.52 -33.35
N GLY A 180 4.58 -14.25 -33.24
CA GLY A 180 4.09 -13.19 -34.11
C GLY A 180 4.46 -11.82 -33.60
N GLU A 181 3.89 -10.77 -34.15
CA GLU A 181 4.15 -9.40 -33.73
C GLU A 181 3.45 -9.11 -32.39
N PRO A 182 4.20 -8.77 -31.31
CA PRO A 182 3.63 -8.45 -30.03
C PRO A 182 3.10 -7.00 -29.99
N GLU A 183 2.17 -6.71 -29.09
CA GLU A 183 1.68 -5.32 -28.88
C GLU A 183 2.80 -4.38 -28.41
N ARG A 184 3.79 -4.92 -27.70
CA ARG A 184 4.99 -4.21 -27.22
C ARG A 184 6.22 -5.12 -27.33
N LYS A 185 7.38 -4.52 -27.62
CA LYS A 185 8.68 -5.21 -27.63
C LYS A 185 9.18 -5.47 -26.20
N LYS A 186 8.43 -6.25 -25.43
CA LYS A 186 8.67 -6.60 -24.04
C LYS A 186 8.41 -8.10 -23.85
N GLU A 187 9.23 -8.79 -23.08
CA GLU A 187 9.24 -10.25 -23.00
C GLU A 187 7.88 -10.87 -22.62
N ASP A 188 7.12 -10.29 -21.71
CA ASP A 188 5.80 -10.77 -21.31
C ASP A 188 4.74 -10.57 -22.40
N HIS A 189 4.83 -9.49 -23.20
CA HIS A 189 3.98 -9.27 -24.37
C HIS A 189 4.34 -10.24 -25.51
N VAL A 190 5.63 -10.47 -25.74
CA VAL A 190 6.10 -11.46 -26.72
C VAL A 190 5.58 -12.85 -26.34
N ALA A 191 5.76 -13.26 -25.09
CA ALA A 191 5.32 -14.55 -24.59
C ALA A 191 3.79 -14.74 -24.69
N THR A 192 3.01 -13.67 -24.52
CA THR A 192 1.54 -13.72 -24.64
C THR A 192 1.08 -14.15 -26.05
N VAL A 193 1.82 -13.81 -27.11
CA VAL A 193 1.47 -14.24 -28.48
C VAL A 193 1.58 -15.76 -28.60
N HIS A 194 2.69 -16.33 -28.11
CA HIS A 194 2.92 -17.77 -28.08
C HIS A 194 1.89 -18.50 -27.21
N TYR A 195 1.56 -17.92 -26.04
CA TYR A 195 0.56 -18.47 -25.14
C TYR A 195 -0.84 -18.55 -25.75
N ARG A 196 -1.27 -17.49 -26.46
CA ARG A 196 -2.57 -17.48 -27.16
C ARG A 196 -2.61 -18.56 -28.21
N GLN A 197 -1.56 -18.70 -29.04
CA GLN A 197 -1.46 -19.74 -30.07
C GLN A 197 -1.50 -21.14 -29.45
N ALA A 198 -0.77 -21.38 -28.37
CA ALA A 198 -0.78 -22.65 -27.67
C ALA A 198 -2.17 -22.99 -27.11
N ASN A 199 -2.88 -22.02 -26.48
CA ASN A 199 -4.24 -22.24 -26.00
C ASN A 199 -5.20 -22.63 -27.16
N GLU A 200 -5.11 -21.95 -28.31
CA GLU A 200 -5.92 -22.30 -29.47
C GLU A 200 -5.63 -23.72 -29.99
N LEU A 201 -4.36 -24.14 -29.95
CA LEU A 201 -3.97 -25.51 -30.33
C LEU A 201 -4.53 -26.54 -29.34
N VAL A 202 -4.46 -26.27 -28.03
CA VAL A 202 -5.02 -27.13 -26.98
C VAL A 202 -6.53 -27.31 -27.13
N GLU A 203 -7.26 -26.27 -27.59
CA GLU A 203 -8.70 -26.35 -27.81
C GLU A 203 -9.06 -27.11 -29.11
N LYS A 204 -8.22 -27.00 -30.14
CA LYS A 204 -8.53 -27.52 -31.49
C LYS A 204 -7.94 -28.91 -31.76
N ASP A 205 -6.81 -29.28 -31.13
CA ASP A 205 -6.11 -30.54 -31.38
C ASP A 205 -6.04 -31.42 -30.10
N PRO A 206 -6.78 -32.53 -30.04
CA PRO A 206 -6.75 -33.47 -28.91
C PRO A 206 -5.36 -34.05 -28.64
N LYS A 207 -4.46 -34.14 -29.65
CA LYS A 207 -3.09 -34.61 -29.43
C LYS A 207 -2.28 -33.61 -28.60
N VAL A 208 -2.40 -32.32 -28.94
CA VAL A 208 -1.75 -31.23 -28.15
C VAL A 208 -2.32 -31.19 -26.75
N ALA A 209 -3.64 -31.32 -26.60
CA ALA A 209 -4.25 -31.39 -25.27
C ALA A 209 -3.69 -32.57 -24.44
N ALA A 210 -3.54 -33.75 -25.04
CA ALA A 210 -2.96 -34.92 -24.37
C ALA A 210 -1.47 -34.71 -24.00
N GLU A 211 -0.71 -34.04 -24.85
CA GLU A 211 0.70 -33.70 -24.60
C GLU A 211 0.83 -32.72 -23.42
N ILE A 212 -0.02 -31.70 -23.35
CA ILE A 212 -0.06 -30.76 -22.21
C ILE A 212 -0.40 -31.50 -20.91
N GLU A 213 -1.37 -32.43 -20.93
CA GLU A 213 -1.69 -33.24 -19.75
C GLU A 213 -0.51 -34.15 -19.34
N GLU A 214 0.30 -34.62 -20.29
CA GLU A 214 1.53 -35.36 -19.96
C GLU A 214 2.61 -34.42 -19.37
N TRP A 215 2.78 -33.21 -19.89
CA TRP A 215 3.70 -32.22 -19.29
C TRP A 215 3.27 -31.88 -17.86
N ILE A 216 1.95 -31.73 -17.60
CA ILE A 216 1.43 -31.51 -16.24
C ILE A 216 1.85 -32.65 -15.32
N ARG A 217 1.64 -33.92 -15.72
CA ARG A 217 2.03 -35.08 -14.93
C ARG A 217 3.53 -35.14 -14.65
N ARG A 218 4.37 -34.81 -15.65
CA ARG A 218 5.83 -34.76 -15.49
C ARG A 218 6.27 -33.69 -14.50
N VAL A 219 5.72 -32.48 -14.62
CA VAL A 219 6.01 -31.38 -13.70
C VAL A 219 5.59 -31.74 -12.28
N GLU A 220 4.42 -32.32 -12.09
CA GLU A 220 3.91 -32.74 -10.78
C GLU A 220 4.72 -33.87 -10.12
N ARG A 221 5.35 -34.72 -10.93
CA ARG A 221 6.29 -35.77 -10.47
C ARG A 221 7.70 -35.26 -10.23
N GLY A 222 7.95 -33.99 -10.52
CA GLY A 222 9.27 -33.37 -10.37
C GLY A 222 10.26 -33.76 -11.48
N ASP A 223 9.78 -34.10 -12.71
CA ASP A 223 10.66 -34.32 -13.85
C ASP A 223 11.50 -33.08 -14.14
N LYS A 224 12.78 -33.17 -13.83
CA LYS A 224 13.70 -32.04 -13.87
C LYS A 224 13.73 -31.35 -15.25
N GLY A 225 13.74 -32.12 -16.33
CA GLY A 225 13.79 -31.58 -17.68
C GLY A 225 12.57 -30.70 -18.02
N THR A 226 11.37 -31.18 -17.67
CA THR A 226 10.11 -30.45 -17.90
C THR A 226 9.98 -29.26 -16.94
N VAL A 227 10.33 -29.42 -15.66
CA VAL A 227 10.34 -28.33 -14.67
C VAL A 227 11.28 -27.21 -15.10
N ASP A 228 12.50 -27.52 -15.54
CA ASP A 228 13.48 -26.53 -16.01
C ASP A 228 12.97 -25.74 -17.24
N LYS A 229 12.25 -26.39 -18.17
CA LYS A 229 11.61 -25.73 -19.32
C LYS A 229 10.54 -24.72 -18.86
N VAL A 230 9.65 -25.11 -17.95
CA VAL A 230 8.59 -24.23 -17.44
C VAL A 230 9.19 -23.08 -16.62
N LYS A 231 10.22 -23.32 -15.81
CA LYS A 231 10.98 -22.27 -15.12
C LYS A 231 11.63 -21.28 -16.09
N ALA A 232 12.25 -21.77 -17.17
CA ALA A 232 12.90 -20.91 -18.16
C ALA A 232 11.87 -20.03 -18.88
N ALA A 233 10.72 -20.58 -19.26
CA ALA A 233 9.61 -19.85 -19.83
C ALA A 233 9.06 -18.78 -18.86
N SER A 234 8.80 -19.17 -17.62
CA SER A 234 8.31 -18.25 -16.57
C SER A 234 9.30 -17.12 -16.29
N LYS A 235 10.60 -17.38 -16.30
CA LYS A 235 11.64 -16.35 -16.14
C LYS A 235 11.60 -15.30 -17.23
N LYS A 236 11.35 -15.68 -18.50
CA LYS A 236 11.21 -14.74 -19.62
C LYS A 236 10.02 -13.80 -19.39
N VAL A 237 8.85 -14.37 -19.06
CA VAL A 237 7.65 -13.57 -18.77
C VAL A 237 7.88 -12.64 -17.59
N LEU A 238 8.46 -13.16 -16.49
CA LEU A 238 8.78 -12.36 -15.30
C LEU A 238 9.74 -11.22 -15.60
N ALA A 239 10.66 -11.35 -16.56
CA ALA A 239 11.54 -10.25 -16.94
C ALA A 239 10.73 -9.04 -17.43
N GLY A 240 9.77 -9.24 -18.34
CA GLY A 240 8.87 -8.18 -18.79
C GLY A 240 7.96 -7.66 -17.68
N MET A 241 7.39 -8.55 -16.85
CA MET A 241 6.57 -8.13 -15.72
C MET A 241 7.36 -7.26 -14.72
N LYS A 242 8.64 -7.56 -14.48
CA LYS A 242 9.52 -6.75 -13.64
C LYS A 242 9.73 -5.35 -14.19
N GLU A 243 9.86 -5.17 -15.49
CA GLU A 243 9.94 -3.84 -16.10
C GLU A 243 8.73 -2.96 -15.73
N SER A 244 7.50 -3.53 -15.74
CA SER A 244 6.31 -2.80 -15.30
C SER A 244 6.36 -2.45 -13.81
N LEU A 245 6.83 -3.38 -12.96
CA LEU A 245 7.00 -3.13 -11.51
C LEU A 245 8.05 -2.06 -11.26
N ASP A 246 9.18 -2.10 -11.96
CA ASP A 246 10.25 -1.11 -11.85
C ASP A 246 9.77 0.30 -12.25
N ARG A 247 9.00 0.42 -13.35
CA ARG A 247 8.36 1.68 -13.74
C ARG A 247 7.42 2.21 -12.67
N LEU A 248 6.65 1.32 -12.03
CA LEU A 248 5.80 1.66 -10.89
C LEU A 248 6.59 1.94 -9.60
N ASN A 249 7.94 1.83 -9.61
CA ASN A 249 8.79 1.94 -8.43
C ASN A 249 8.41 0.93 -7.33
N VAL A 250 8.00 -0.27 -7.73
CA VAL A 250 7.71 -1.42 -6.84
C VAL A 250 8.92 -2.34 -6.80
N LYS A 251 9.40 -2.64 -5.59
CA LYS A 251 10.56 -3.50 -5.38
C LYS A 251 10.15 -4.82 -4.74
N MET A 252 10.72 -5.91 -5.28
CA MET A 252 10.55 -7.26 -4.75
C MET A 252 11.93 -7.77 -4.28
N ASP A 253 12.01 -8.25 -3.05
CA ASP A 253 13.26 -8.79 -2.51
C ASP A 253 13.47 -10.24 -2.96
N ASN A 254 12.39 -11.03 -3.07
CA ASN A 254 12.50 -12.45 -3.36
C ASN A 254 11.38 -12.96 -4.28
N PHE A 255 11.76 -13.80 -5.25
CA PHE A 255 10.84 -14.55 -6.12
C PHE A 255 10.89 -16.02 -5.72
N VAL A 256 9.84 -16.51 -5.04
CA VAL A 256 9.76 -17.87 -4.52
C VAL A 256 8.99 -18.74 -5.51
N TRP A 257 9.60 -19.84 -5.95
CA TRP A 257 9.08 -20.73 -6.99
C TRP A 257 8.22 -21.83 -6.38
N GLU A 258 7.03 -22.06 -6.93
CA GLU A 258 6.12 -23.12 -6.47
C GLU A 258 6.75 -24.51 -6.58
N SER A 259 7.51 -24.76 -7.65
CA SER A 259 8.25 -26.00 -7.89
C SER A 259 9.25 -26.36 -6.78
N MET A 260 9.74 -25.39 -6.01
CA MET A 260 10.62 -25.62 -4.85
C MET A 260 10.01 -26.66 -3.90
N SER A 261 8.70 -26.58 -3.65
CA SER A 261 8.00 -27.48 -2.72
C SER A 261 7.92 -28.94 -3.18
N VAL A 262 8.02 -29.17 -4.48
CA VAL A 262 8.13 -30.52 -5.08
C VAL A 262 9.57 -30.99 -5.09
N GLU A 263 10.50 -30.13 -5.48
CA GLU A 263 11.94 -30.43 -5.55
C GLU A 263 12.53 -30.78 -4.17
N ASP A 264 12.12 -30.10 -3.10
CA ASP A 264 12.60 -30.36 -1.72
C ASP A 264 11.76 -31.38 -0.95
N GLY A 265 10.69 -31.91 -1.58
CA GLY A 265 9.78 -32.89 -1.00
C GLY A 265 8.86 -32.34 0.10
N SER A 266 8.79 -31.02 0.31
CA SER A 266 7.92 -30.43 1.34
C SER A 266 6.44 -30.62 1.04
N ALA A 267 6.02 -30.57 -0.22
CA ALA A 267 4.65 -30.87 -0.62
C ALA A 267 4.24 -32.31 -0.27
N ALA A 268 5.10 -33.29 -0.48
CA ALA A 268 4.83 -34.68 -0.10
C ALA A 268 4.72 -34.84 1.43
N ARG A 269 5.59 -34.17 2.19
CA ARG A 269 5.51 -34.17 3.66
C ARG A 269 4.19 -33.58 4.16
N VAL A 270 3.70 -32.52 3.53
CA VAL A 270 2.40 -31.91 3.86
C VAL A 270 1.25 -32.86 3.58
N VAL A 271 1.26 -33.62 2.49
CA VAL A 271 0.25 -34.66 2.21
C VAL A 271 0.17 -35.64 3.37
N GLU A 272 1.31 -36.18 3.82
CA GLU A 272 1.34 -37.14 4.92
C GLU A 272 0.89 -36.52 6.26
N GLN A 273 1.15 -35.26 6.49
CA GLN A 273 0.66 -34.53 7.68
C GLN A 273 -0.86 -34.34 7.61
N LEU A 274 -1.39 -33.89 6.45
CA LEU A 274 -2.83 -33.66 6.24
C LEU A 274 -3.62 -34.95 6.36
N LYS A 275 -3.13 -36.08 5.83
CA LYS A 275 -3.77 -37.42 5.99
C LYS A 275 -3.95 -37.85 7.44
N ARG A 276 -3.10 -37.37 8.36
CA ARG A 276 -3.19 -37.69 9.80
C ARG A 276 -4.18 -36.80 10.55
N SER A 277 -4.73 -35.78 9.91
CA SER A 277 -5.72 -34.88 10.50
C SER A 277 -7.06 -35.63 10.66
N GLU A 278 -7.77 -35.37 11.75
CA GLU A 278 -9.15 -35.85 11.95
C GLU A 278 -10.14 -35.32 10.88
N LEU A 279 -9.79 -34.22 10.20
CA LEU A 279 -10.57 -33.64 9.11
C LEU A 279 -10.34 -34.34 7.77
N ALA A 280 -9.34 -35.24 7.67
CA ALA A 280 -8.99 -35.88 6.41
C ALA A 280 -10.01 -36.96 6.03
N LYS A 281 -10.47 -36.93 4.80
CA LYS A 281 -11.36 -37.92 4.19
C LYS A 281 -10.85 -38.30 2.80
N GLU A 282 -11.28 -39.47 2.34
CA GLU A 282 -10.96 -39.95 0.99
C GLU A 282 -12.25 -40.06 0.17
N GLU A 283 -12.18 -39.68 -1.08
CA GLU A 283 -13.26 -39.78 -2.07
C GLU A 283 -12.68 -40.18 -3.43
N ASP A 284 -13.05 -41.32 -3.94
CA ASP A 284 -12.58 -41.87 -5.25
C ASP A 284 -11.04 -41.91 -5.39
N GLY A 285 -10.29 -42.14 -4.32
CA GLY A 285 -8.82 -42.17 -4.33
C GLY A 285 -8.15 -40.79 -4.15
N ALA A 286 -8.91 -39.70 -4.10
CA ALA A 286 -8.41 -38.36 -3.79
C ALA A 286 -8.62 -38.04 -2.30
N TYR A 287 -7.64 -37.42 -1.66
CA TYR A 287 -7.74 -36.99 -0.27
C TYR A 287 -8.14 -35.54 -0.16
N TYR A 288 -9.03 -35.21 0.80
CA TYR A 288 -9.45 -33.85 1.11
C TYR A 288 -9.62 -33.65 2.62
N LEU A 289 -9.55 -32.38 3.06
CA LEU A 289 -10.04 -31.98 4.38
C LEU A 289 -11.52 -31.60 4.27
N ASP A 290 -12.33 -32.16 5.16
CA ASP A 290 -13.72 -31.76 5.34
C ASP A 290 -13.75 -30.52 6.25
N LEU A 291 -14.03 -29.37 5.65
CA LEU A 291 -14.05 -28.07 6.32
C LEU A 291 -15.47 -27.58 6.61
N GLU A 292 -16.45 -28.50 6.66
CA GLU A 292 -17.83 -28.17 6.99
C GLU A 292 -17.90 -27.46 8.36
N GLY A 293 -18.56 -26.29 8.40
CA GLY A 293 -18.64 -25.46 9.60
C GLY A 293 -17.38 -24.67 9.96
N LEU A 294 -16.25 -24.87 9.28
CA LEU A 294 -14.98 -24.15 9.50
C LEU A 294 -14.74 -23.03 8.49
N VAL A 295 -15.31 -23.12 7.30
CA VAL A 295 -15.18 -22.12 6.24
C VAL A 295 -16.55 -21.71 5.72
N HIS A 296 -16.67 -20.46 5.29
CA HIS A 296 -17.90 -19.92 4.70
C HIS A 296 -17.78 -19.94 3.18
N GLY A 297 -18.59 -20.76 2.49
CA GLY A 297 -18.59 -20.84 1.03
C GLY A 297 -19.31 -22.06 0.48
N ARG A 298 -19.39 -22.14 -0.86
CA ARG A 298 -20.06 -23.25 -1.55
C ARG A 298 -19.25 -24.56 -1.52
N THR A 299 -17.91 -24.47 -1.40
CA THR A 299 -17.01 -25.61 -1.42
C THR A 299 -16.32 -25.74 -0.07
N GLN A 300 -16.75 -26.73 0.70
CA GLN A 300 -16.23 -27.02 2.05
C GLN A 300 -15.20 -28.15 2.03
N LYS A 301 -14.93 -28.76 0.87
CA LYS A 301 -13.90 -29.77 0.66
C LYS A 301 -12.62 -29.11 0.17
N PHE A 302 -11.53 -29.29 0.89
CA PHE A 302 -10.19 -28.85 0.50
C PHE A 302 -9.40 -30.05 -0.01
N PHE A 303 -9.48 -30.32 -1.32
CA PHE A 303 -8.71 -31.40 -1.92
C PHE A 303 -7.22 -31.08 -1.92
N PHE A 304 -6.40 -31.99 -1.42
CA PHE A 304 -4.95 -31.84 -1.37
C PHE A 304 -4.19 -32.90 -2.18
N THR A 305 -4.87 -33.97 -2.65
CA THR A 305 -4.33 -34.88 -3.66
C THR A 305 -5.33 -35.11 -4.80
N ARG A 306 -4.83 -35.55 -5.94
CA ARG A 306 -5.64 -36.14 -7.00
C ARG A 306 -5.85 -37.63 -6.76
N LYS A 307 -6.66 -38.28 -7.61
CA LYS A 307 -6.95 -39.72 -7.58
C LYS A 307 -5.70 -40.57 -7.76
N ASP A 308 -4.70 -40.10 -8.49
CA ASP A 308 -3.41 -40.75 -8.72
C ASP A 308 -2.36 -40.48 -7.62
N GLY A 309 -2.75 -39.75 -6.57
CA GLY A 309 -1.89 -39.40 -5.46
C GLY A 309 -1.00 -38.19 -5.68
N THR A 310 -1.03 -37.55 -6.85
CA THR A 310 -0.27 -36.33 -7.13
C THR A 310 -0.81 -35.14 -6.33
N THR A 311 0.07 -34.18 -5.98
CA THR A 311 -0.28 -33.00 -5.16
C THR A 311 -1.03 -31.95 -5.99
N LEU A 312 -2.04 -31.35 -5.38
CA LEU A 312 -2.70 -30.16 -5.92
C LEU A 312 -1.95 -28.86 -5.56
N TYR A 313 -2.26 -27.77 -6.27
CA TYR A 313 -1.72 -26.45 -5.96
C TYR A 313 -1.97 -26.04 -4.49
N ALA A 314 -3.12 -26.41 -3.93
CA ALA A 314 -3.48 -26.15 -2.55
C ALA A 314 -2.48 -26.76 -1.53
N THR A 315 -1.95 -27.96 -1.80
CA THR A 315 -0.93 -28.61 -0.96
C THR A 315 0.40 -27.87 -1.03
N ARG A 316 0.79 -27.42 -2.22
CA ARG A 316 2.02 -26.65 -2.43
C ARG A 316 1.94 -25.28 -1.77
N ASP A 317 0.75 -24.69 -1.75
CA ASP A 317 0.48 -23.43 -1.03
C ASP A 317 0.62 -23.61 0.50
N VAL A 318 0.11 -24.72 1.08
CA VAL A 318 0.35 -25.06 2.49
C VAL A 318 1.85 -25.23 2.77
N ALA A 319 2.58 -25.95 1.90
CA ALA A 319 4.02 -26.16 2.07
C ALA A 319 4.79 -24.83 2.02
N PHE A 320 4.47 -23.95 1.09
CA PHE A 320 5.04 -22.61 0.99
C PHE A 320 4.76 -21.77 2.25
N HIS A 321 3.54 -21.81 2.77
CA HIS A 321 3.21 -21.05 3.96
C HIS A 321 3.90 -21.59 5.21
N LEU A 322 4.05 -22.91 5.37
CA LEU A 322 4.86 -23.49 6.45
C LEU A 322 6.32 -23.05 6.36
N TRP A 323 6.89 -23.06 5.14
CA TRP A 323 8.24 -22.58 4.87
C TRP A 323 8.39 -21.08 5.20
N LYS A 324 7.43 -20.24 4.82
CA LYS A 324 7.38 -18.80 5.09
C LYS A 324 7.25 -18.50 6.58
N LEU A 325 6.28 -19.11 7.26
CA LEU A 325 5.99 -18.91 8.68
C LEU A 325 7.13 -19.35 9.62
N ALA A 326 7.97 -20.29 9.17
CA ALA A 326 9.17 -20.69 9.89
C ALA A 326 10.30 -19.64 9.83
N ARG A 327 10.23 -18.67 8.90
CA ARG A 327 11.28 -17.68 8.61
C ARG A 327 10.95 -16.27 9.06
N CYS A 328 9.77 -16.04 9.61
CA CYS A 328 9.34 -14.71 10.05
C CYS A 328 8.54 -14.78 11.35
N ASP A 329 8.45 -13.63 12.01
CA ASP A 329 7.56 -13.45 13.15
C ASP A 329 6.13 -13.16 12.70
N LEU A 330 5.97 -12.52 11.54
CA LEU A 330 4.70 -12.12 10.96
C LEU A 330 4.75 -12.32 9.44
N ALA A 331 3.79 -13.05 8.90
CA ALA A 331 3.54 -13.13 7.46
C ALA A 331 2.28 -12.34 7.12
N ILE A 332 2.33 -11.53 6.06
CA ILE A 332 1.20 -10.75 5.55
C ILE A 332 1.00 -11.13 4.09
N ASN A 333 -0.20 -11.58 3.73
CA ASN A 333 -0.58 -11.86 2.34
C ASN A 333 -1.55 -10.79 1.85
N ILE A 334 -1.26 -10.18 0.70
CA ILE A 334 -2.13 -9.18 0.06
C ILE A 334 -2.83 -9.84 -1.12
N LEU A 335 -4.12 -10.09 -0.99
CA LEU A 335 -4.92 -10.88 -1.91
C LEU A 335 -6.12 -10.09 -2.45
N GLY A 336 -6.54 -10.40 -3.68
CA GLY A 336 -7.82 -9.92 -4.20
C GLY A 336 -9.00 -10.47 -3.37
N GLU A 337 -10.08 -9.75 -3.31
CA GLU A 337 -11.29 -10.18 -2.57
C GLU A 337 -11.91 -11.48 -3.11
N ASP A 338 -11.57 -11.86 -4.34
CA ASP A 338 -11.95 -13.14 -4.96
C ASP A 338 -11.26 -14.36 -4.32
N HIS A 339 -10.20 -14.16 -3.52
CA HIS A 339 -9.44 -15.22 -2.82
C HIS A 339 -9.84 -15.41 -1.35
N LYS A 340 -10.99 -14.90 -0.92
CA LYS A 340 -11.42 -15.01 0.48
C LYS A 340 -11.65 -16.45 0.94
N LEU A 341 -12.22 -17.29 0.07
CA LEU A 341 -12.46 -18.71 0.40
C LEU A 341 -11.15 -19.47 0.48
N GLU A 342 -10.25 -19.29 -0.49
CA GLU A 342 -8.95 -19.94 -0.51
C GLU A 342 -8.11 -19.57 0.72
N ALA A 343 -8.15 -18.32 1.16
CA ALA A 343 -7.46 -17.88 2.37
C ALA A 343 -8.02 -18.56 3.65
N GLN A 344 -9.34 -18.74 3.74
CA GLN A 344 -9.96 -19.48 4.87
C GLN A 344 -9.58 -20.96 4.84
N GLN A 345 -9.60 -21.58 3.66
CA GLN A 345 -9.21 -22.98 3.47
C GLN A 345 -7.74 -23.20 3.82
N LEU A 346 -6.85 -22.32 3.37
CA LEU A 346 -5.43 -22.36 3.71
C LEU A 346 -5.22 -22.25 5.23
N ALA A 347 -5.89 -21.32 5.90
CA ALA A 347 -5.79 -21.17 7.35
C ALA A 347 -6.25 -22.43 8.10
N ALA A 348 -7.33 -23.07 7.62
CA ALA A 348 -7.81 -24.34 8.18
C ALA A 348 -6.80 -25.48 7.94
N ALA A 349 -6.22 -25.58 6.74
CA ALA A 349 -5.21 -26.58 6.40
C ALA A 349 -3.92 -26.39 7.23
N LEU A 350 -3.46 -25.15 7.42
CA LEU A 350 -2.32 -24.85 8.30
C LEU A 350 -2.56 -25.27 9.74
N LYS A 351 -3.77 -25.04 10.27
CA LYS A 351 -4.16 -25.55 11.60
C LYS A 351 -4.17 -27.08 11.65
N ALA A 352 -4.70 -27.72 10.60
CA ALA A 352 -4.79 -29.20 10.51
C ALA A 352 -3.40 -29.86 10.52
N VAL A 353 -2.36 -29.22 9.99
CA VAL A 353 -0.96 -29.68 10.09
C VAL A 353 -0.25 -29.21 11.36
N GLY A 354 -0.95 -28.58 12.30
CA GLY A 354 -0.42 -28.18 13.61
C GLY A 354 0.38 -26.86 13.61
N SER A 355 0.22 -26.00 12.59
CA SER A 355 0.86 -24.68 12.60
C SER A 355 0.31 -23.80 13.72
N LYS A 356 1.23 -23.25 14.54
CA LYS A 356 0.88 -22.30 15.61
C LYS A 356 0.76 -20.87 15.10
N LYS A 357 1.31 -20.58 13.91
CA LYS A 357 1.27 -19.27 13.27
C LYS A 357 0.38 -19.34 12.03
N LEU A 358 -0.34 -18.27 11.76
CA LEU A 358 -1.13 -18.09 10.54
C LEU A 358 -0.71 -16.77 9.89
N PRO A 359 -0.81 -16.64 8.55
CA PRO A 359 -0.60 -15.37 7.90
C PRO A 359 -1.75 -14.41 8.21
N GLU A 360 -1.45 -13.13 8.39
CA GLU A 360 -2.43 -12.07 8.26
C GLU A 360 -2.80 -11.91 6.79
N VAL A 361 -4.06 -11.67 6.49
CA VAL A 361 -4.51 -11.47 5.11
C VAL A 361 -5.15 -10.09 4.97
N MET A 362 -4.62 -9.32 4.02
CA MET A 362 -5.21 -8.05 3.58
C MET A 362 -5.91 -8.27 2.24
N PHE A 363 -7.23 -8.06 2.22
CA PHE A 363 -7.98 -8.13 0.97
C PHE A 363 -8.08 -6.75 0.31
N TYR A 364 -7.96 -6.73 -1.02
CA TYR A 364 -8.20 -5.53 -1.79
C TYR A 364 -9.30 -5.74 -2.83
N ALA A 365 -10.11 -4.72 -3.00
CA ALA A 365 -11.07 -4.64 -4.11
C ALA A 365 -10.38 -4.15 -5.38
N PHE A 366 -10.84 -4.60 -6.54
CA PHE A 366 -10.20 -4.31 -7.83
C PHE A 366 -10.35 -2.84 -8.25
N VAL A 367 -9.40 -2.40 -9.10
CA VAL A 367 -9.49 -1.13 -9.82
C VAL A 367 -10.37 -1.31 -11.05
N SER A 368 -11.27 -0.40 -11.34
CA SER A 368 -12.03 -0.33 -12.58
C SER A 368 -11.70 0.95 -13.36
N LEU A 369 -11.80 0.88 -14.67
CA LEU A 369 -11.77 2.05 -15.53
C LEU A 369 -13.22 2.52 -15.80
N PRO A 370 -13.44 3.83 -16.08
CA PRO A 370 -14.75 4.32 -16.47
C PRO A 370 -15.27 3.57 -17.68
N SER A 371 -16.55 3.23 -17.68
CA SER A 371 -17.21 2.74 -18.89
C SER A 371 -17.11 3.79 -19.99
N THR A 372 -16.92 3.35 -21.25
CA THR A 372 -16.82 4.28 -22.38
C THR A 372 -17.92 4.02 -23.40
N CYS A 373 -18.40 5.09 -24.01
CA CYS A 373 -19.38 4.99 -25.08
C CYS A 373 -18.83 4.16 -26.26
N PRO A 374 -19.55 3.12 -26.72
CA PRO A 374 -19.07 2.26 -27.79
C PRO A 374 -18.94 3.00 -29.14
N ALA A 375 -19.67 4.10 -29.33
CA ALA A 375 -19.68 4.86 -30.58
C ALA A 375 -18.57 5.91 -30.66
N CYS A 376 -18.27 6.63 -29.55
CA CYS A 376 -17.33 7.76 -29.58
C CYS A 376 -16.20 7.69 -28.53
N GLY A 377 -16.16 6.64 -27.70
CA GLY A 377 -15.13 6.44 -26.69
C GLY A 377 -15.21 7.38 -25.48
N GLN A 378 -16.20 8.30 -25.40
CA GLN A 378 -16.38 9.21 -24.26
C GLN A 378 -16.65 8.41 -22.99
N PRO A 379 -16.02 8.75 -21.85
CA PRO A 379 -16.41 8.20 -20.55
C PRO A 379 -17.90 8.43 -20.27
N ILE A 380 -18.57 7.39 -19.77
CA ILE A 380 -19.99 7.40 -19.42
C ILE A 380 -20.16 7.01 -17.96
N GLY A 381 -21.04 7.70 -17.27
CA GLY A 381 -21.37 7.40 -15.88
C GLY A 381 -22.27 6.16 -15.77
N ASP A 382 -22.27 5.53 -14.59
CA ASP A 382 -23.09 4.33 -14.30
C ASP A 382 -24.60 4.58 -14.43
N LYS A 383 -25.03 5.85 -14.45
CA LYS A 383 -26.44 6.28 -14.56
C LYS A 383 -26.80 6.88 -15.93
N ASP A 384 -25.83 7.02 -16.82
CA ASP A 384 -26.09 7.63 -18.13
C ASP A 384 -26.88 6.69 -19.03
N GLU A 385 -28.06 7.05 -19.41
CA GLU A 385 -28.87 6.32 -20.39
C GLU A 385 -28.43 6.60 -21.83
N LYS A 386 -27.87 7.77 -22.05
CA LYS A 386 -27.33 8.21 -23.34
C LYS A 386 -25.94 8.81 -23.16
N CYS A 387 -25.08 8.62 -24.14
CA CYS A 387 -23.77 9.23 -24.14
C CYS A 387 -23.88 10.77 -24.12
N PRO A 388 -23.22 11.47 -23.16
CA PRO A 388 -23.32 12.91 -23.08
C PRO A 388 -22.69 13.63 -24.25
N LYS A 389 -21.81 12.97 -25.04
CA LYS A 389 -21.12 13.55 -26.19
C LYS A 389 -21.83 13.29 -27.52
N CYS A 390 -22.25 12.06 -27.79
CA CYS A 390 -22.79 11.69 -29.10
C CYS A 390 -24.27 11.29 -29.09
N GLY A 391 -24.92 11.28 -27.92
CA GLY A 391 -26.35 10.98 -27.76
C GLY A 391 -26.74 9.52 -28.00
N VAL A 392 -25.79 8.62 -28.31
CA VAL A 392 -26.07 7.21 -28.52
C VAL A 392 -26.55 6.58 -27.23
N ASP A 393 -27.60 5.74 -27.32
CA ASP A 393 -28.14 4.99 -26.19
C ASP A 393 -27.09 3.98 -25.68
N VAL A 394 -26.75 4.11 -24.41
CA VAL A 394 -25.72 3.28 -23.75
C VAL A 394 -26.39 2.23 -22.86
N GLY A 395 -27.38 1.51 -23.38
CA GLY A 395 -28.24 0.57 -22.69
C GLY A 395 -27.55 -0.39 -21.68
N GLU A 396 -28.34 -1.25 -21.00
CA GLU A 396 -27.87 -2.16 -19.93
C GLU A 396 -26.65 -3.04 -20.28
N ALA A 397 -26.42 -3.35 -21.56
CA ALA A 397 -25.27 -4.11 -22.03
C ALA A 397 -23.93 -3.36 -21.85
N SER A 398 -23.95 -2.01 -21.92
CA SER A 398 -22.81 -1.14 -21.61
C SER A 398 -22.65 -0.90 -20.11
N ARG A 399 -23.71 -1.11 -19.32
CA ARG A 399 -23.73 -0.96 -17.86
C ARG A 399 -23.27 -2.21 -17.12
N LYS A 400 -23.26 -3.39 -17.73
CA LYS A 400 -22.57 -4.52 -17.12
C LYS A 400 -21.16 -4.04 -16.90
N LYS A 401 -20.82 -3.77 -15.62
CA LYS A 401 -19.44 -3.57 -15.16
C LYS A 401 -18.59 -4.51 -15.99
N THR A 402 -17.98 -3.99 -17.03
CA THR A 402 -17.05 -4.76 -17.84
C THR A 402 -16.00 -5.12 -16.82
N LYS A 403 -16.05 -6.38 -16.33
CA LYS A 403 -14.94 -6.92 -15.55
C LYS A 403 -13.76 -6.51 -16.39
N MET A 404 -13.01 -5.61 -15.91
CA MET A 404 -11.85 -4.83 -16.35
C MET A 404 -10.98 -5.38 -17.48
N SER A 405 -11.48 -6.28 -18.33
CA SER A 405 -10.66 -7.05 -19.25
C SER A 405 -10.57 -6.49 -20.66
N THR A 406 -11.45 -5.58 -21.08
CA THR A 406 -11.43 -5.24 -22.52
C THR A 406 -11.85 -3.81 -22.82
N ARG A 407 -10.94 -2.99 -23.35
CA ARG A 407 -11.26 -1.83 -24.17
C ARG A 407 -11.39 -2.31 -25.62
N LYS A 408 -12.57 -2.14 -26.26
CA LYS A 408 -12.84 -2.62 -27.64
C LYS A 408 -12.50 -4.12 -27.84
N GLY A 409 -12.80 -4.98 -26.85
CA GLY A 409 -12.51 -6.41 -26.95
C GLY A 409 -11.07 -6.83 -26.65
N LYS A 410 -10.15 -5.90 -26.31
CA LYS A 410 -8.75 -6.18 -25.93
C LYS A 410 -8.54 -6.06 -24.44
N ALA A 411 -7.70 -6.92 -23.86
CA ALA A 411 -7.25 -6.82 -22.48
C ALA A 411 -6.53 -5.48 -22.26
N VAL A 412 -6.78 -4.82 -21.12
CA VAL A 412 -6.06 -3.60 -20.71
C VAL A 412 -5.00 -3.99 -19.68
N TYR A 413 -3.76 -3.70 -19.99
CA TYR A 413 -2.61 -4.00 -19.16
C TYR A 413 -2.20 -2.81 -18.30
N ILE A 414 -1.42 -3.06 -17.24
CA ILE A 414 -0.82 -1.99 -16.42
C ILE A 414 0.04 -1.06 -17.27
N ASP A 415 0.76 -1.60 -18.25
CA ASP A 415 1.59 -0.80 -19.16
C ASP A 415 0.78 0.24 -19.92
N ASP A 416 -0.45 -0.11 -20.35
CA ASP A 416 -1.35 0.84 -21.03
C ASP A 416 -1.79 1.97 -20.10
N LEU A 417 -2.08 1.61 -18.84
CA LEU A 417 -2.47 2.60 -17.83
C LEU A 417 -1.32 3.54 -17.48
N ILE A 418 -0.10 3.00 -17.37
CA ILE A 418 1.12 3.79 -17.12
C ILE A 418 1.35 4.77 -18.27
N ASP A 419 1.40 4.27 -19.52
CA ASP A 419 1.69 5.10 -20.68
C ASP A 419 0.64 6.19 -20.86
N GLU A 420 -0.65 5.85 -20.79
CA GLU A 420 -1.73 6.84 -20.90
C GLU A 420 -1.64 7.92 -19.81
N THR A 421 -1.27 7.53 -18.58
CA THR A 421 -1.14 8.49 -17.48
C THR A 421 0.07 9.41 -17.69
N VAL A 422 1.19 8.87 -18.16
CA VAL A 422 2.41 9.65 -18.46
C VAL A 422 2.19 10.57 -19.65
N ASP A 423 1.53 10.10 -20.72
CA ASP A 423 1.22 10.92 -21.89
C ASP A 423 0.33 12.11 -21.53
N ARG A 424 -0.70 11.89 -20.71
CA ARG A 424 -1.56 12.98 -20.21
C ARG A 424 -0.81 13.92 -19.27
N ALA A 425 0.11 13.41 -18.44
CA ALA A 425 0.98 14.23 -17.61
C ALA A 425 1.90 15.10 -18.48
N LEU A 426 2.42 14.55 -19.59
CA LEU A 426 3.27 15.29 -20.53
C LEU A 426 2.54 16.49 -21.16
N VAL A 427 1.27 16.32 -21.52
CA VAL A 427 0.45 17.44 -22.01
C VAL A 427 0.39 18.56 -20.97
N VAL A 428 0.03 18.22 -19.72
CA VAL A 428 -0.09 19.21 -18.63
C VAL A 428 1.26 19.88 -18.32
N VAL A 429 2.35 19.11 -18.28
CA VAL A 429 3.71 19.64 -18.05
C VAL A 429 4.13 20.55 -19.18
N THR A 430 3.84 20.21 -20.44
CA THR A 430 4.18 21.02 -21.60
C THR A 430 3.44 22.37 -21.59
N GLU A 431 2.17 22.37 -21.20
CA GLU A 431 1.38 23.61 -21.06
C GLU A 431 1.92 24.54 -19.96
N LYS A 432 2.30 23.96 -18.82
CA LYS A 432 2.76 24.72 -17.64
C LYS A 432 4.23 25.13 -17.69
N ARG A 433 5.08 24.40 -18.40
CA ARG A 433 6.54 24.56 -18.43
C ARG A 433 7.06 24.65 -19.87
N GLN A 434 6.61 25.66 -20.58
CA GLN A 434 7.07 25.95 -21.95
C GLN A 434 8.56 26.31 -22.02
N ASP A 435 9.13 26.76 -20.91
CA ASP A 435 10.53 27.14 -20.72
C ASP A 435 11.51 25.96 -20.70
N LEU A 436 11.04 24.74 -20.47
CA LEU A 436 11.91 23.55 -20.33
C LEU A 436 12.18 22.84 -21.68
N PRO A 437 13.37 22.20 -21.82
CA PRO A 437 13.64 21.26 -22.90
C PRO A 437 12.68 20.06 -22.87
N ASP A 438 12.41 19.47 -24.04
CA ASP A 438 11.47 18.33 -24.16
C ASP A 438 11.91 17.10 -23.35
N ALA A 439 13.21 16.86 -23.24
CA ALA A 439 13.76 15.78 -22.41
C ALA A 439 13.43 15.96 -20.91
N ASP A 440 13.49 17.20 -20.40
CA ASP A 440 13.13 17.50 -19.02
C ASP A 440 11.61 17.41 -18.81
N LYS A 441 10.82 17.87 -19.77
CA LYS A 441 9.35 17.71 -19.74
C LYS A 441 8.96 16.24 -19.69
N ALA A 442 9.58 15.40 -20.51
CA ALA A 442 9.32 13.95 -20.52
C ALA A 442 9.70 13.29 -19.17
N ARG A 443 10.86 13.66 -18.60
CA ARG A 443 11.28 13.17 -17.29
C ARG A 443 10.33 13.59 -16.17
N ILE A 444 9.87 14.84 -16.16
CA ILE A 444 8.89 15.33 -15.18
C ILE A 444 7.54 14.62 -15.39
N ALA A 445 7.11 14.43 -16.63
CA ALA A 445 5.87 13.74 -16.95
C ALA A 445 5.85 12.28 -16.45
N GLU A 446 6.97 11.56 -16.58
CA GLU A 446 7.10 10.20 -16.02
C GLU A 446 6.97 10.24 -14.48
N LEU A 447 7.65 11.15 -13.78
CA LEU A 447 7.57 11.28 -12.32
C LEU A 447 6.16 11.64 -11.85
N VAL A 448 5.52 12.57 -12.53
CA VAL A 448 4.15 13.04 -12.24
C VAL A 448 3.12 11.96 -12.54
N GLY A 449 3.22 11.32 -13.71
CA GLY A 449 2.29 10.29 -14.15
C GLY A 449 2.32 9.05 -13.23
N ILE A 450 3.50 8.53 -12.93
CA ILE A 450 3.65 7.41 -11.99
C ILE A 450 3.18 7.81 -10.58
N GLY A 451 3.53 9.00 -10.11
CA GLY A 451 3.07 9.53 -8.83
C GLY A 451 1.55 9.61 -8.76
N ALA A 452 0.91 10.16 -9.80
CA ALA A 452 -0.54 10.28 -9.92
C ALA A 452 -1.24 8.91 -9.87
N LEU A 453 -0.71 7.93 -10.61
CA LEU A 453 -1.23 6.57 -10.62
C LEU A 453 -1.13 5.93 -9.23
N ARG A 454 0.05 5.95 -8.62
CA ARG A 454 0.27 5.36 -7.29
C ARG A 454 -0.61 6.00 -6.22
N TYR A 455 -0.62 7.33 -6.16
CA TYR A 455 -1.41 8.07 -5.18
C TYR A 455 -2.91 7.79 -5.31
N ASN A 456 -3.45 7.83 -6.53
CA ASN A 456 -4.88 7.60 -6.76
C ASN A 456 -5.31 6.19 -6.30
N ILE A 457 -4.42 5.21 -6.43
CA ILE A 457 -4.67 3.84 -5.98
C ILE A 457 -4.53 3.71 -4.46
N ILE A 458 -3.45 4.25 -3.86
CA ILE A 458 -3.16 4.00 -2.45
C ILE A 458 -4.01 4.84 -1.49
N ARG A 459 -4.47 6.03 -1.88
CA ARG A 459 -5.27 6.92 -1.01
C ARG A 459 -6.63 6.35 -0.59
N ILE A 460 -7.06 5.28 -1.20
CA ILE A 460 -8.33 4.60 -0.91
C ILE A 460 -8.06 3.31 -0.13
N GLN A 461 -8.82 3.09 0.93
CA GLN A 461 -8.76 1.86 1.74
C GLN A 461 -8.80 0.62 0.85
N ALA A 462 -8.02 -0.41 1.20
CA ALA A 462 -7.83 -1.59 0.36
C ALA A 462 -9.14 -2.27 -0.04
N GLU A 463 -10.10 -2.38 0.86
CA GLU A 463 -11.37 -3.07 0.67
C GLU A 463 -12.39 -2.28 -0.18
N LYS A 464 -12.15 -0.99 -0.40
CA LYS A 464 -13.05 -0.13 -1.20
C LYS A 464 -12.67 -0.20 -2.67
N SER A 465 -13.65 -0.44 -3.55
CA SER A 465 -13.43 -0.41 -5.00
C SER A 465 -13.04 0.99 -5.49
N ILE A 466 -12.26 1.04 -6.55
CA ILE A 466 -11.79 2.28 -7.18
C ILE A 466 -12.25 2.30 -8.63
N VAL A 467 -12.83 3.41 -9.06
CA VAL A 467 -12.92 3.76 -10.47
C VAL A 467 -11.83 4.79 -10.76
N PHE A 468 -10.82 4.40 -11.55
CA PHE A 468 -9.68 5.27 -11.85
C PHE A 468 -10.09 6.35 -12.87
N LYS A 469 -9.94 7.61 -12.49
CA LYS A 469 -10.22 8.77 -13.35
C LYS A 469 -8.95 9.59 -13.51
N TRP A 470 -8.52 9.81 -14.74
CA TRP A 470 -7.30 10.58 -15.04
C TRP A 470 -7.40 12.04 -14.60
N GLU A 471 -8.60 12.65 -14.74
CA GLU A 471 -8.87 14.02 -14.34
C GLU A 471 -8.61 14.24 -12.85
N ASP A 472 -9.04 13.28 -12.01
CA ASP A 472 -8.81 13.33 -10.57
C ASP A 472 -7.34 13.05 -10.23
N ALA A 473 -6.71 12.08 -10.93
CA ALA A 473 -5.35 11.64 -10.66
C ALA A 473 -4.30 12.71 -10.99
N LEU A 474 -4.52 13.48 -12.08
CA LEU A 474 -3.62 14.52 -12.58
C LEU A 474 -4.03 15.93 -12.17
N ASN A 475 -4.92 16.09 -11.21
CA ASN A 475 -5.35 17.40 -10.73
C ASN A 475 -4.29 18.04 -9.83
N PHE A 476 -3.70 19.15 -10.27
CA PHE A 476 -2.68 19.91 -9.53
C PHE A 476 -3.22 20.75 -8.37
N GLU A 477 -4.53 20.86 -8.20
CA GLU A 477 -5.20 21.65 -7.16
C GLU A 477 -6.01 20.78 -6.18
N GLY A 478 -6.10 19.48 -6.46
CA GLY A 478 -6.93 18.53 -5.70
C GLY A 478 -6.15 17.51 -4.89
N LYS A 479 -6.84 16.50 -4.40
CA LYS A 479 -6.26 15.35 -3.67
C LYS A 479 -5.51 14.41 -4.63
N SER A 480 -4.30 14.80 -5.02
CA SER A 480 -3.48 14.10 -6.01
C SER A 480 -2.00 14.17 -5.67
N ALA A 481 -1.18 13.26 -6.25
CA ALA A 481 0.27 13.34 -6.11
C ALA A 481 0.87 14.61 -6.75
N PRO A 482 0.44 15.06 -7.94
CA PRO A 482 0.95 16.29 -8.53
C PRO A 482 0.85 17.52 -7.60
N PHE A 483 -0.22 17.66 -6.83
CA PHE A 483 -0.37 18.71 -5.83
C PHE A 483 0.72 18.63 -4.74
N ILE A 484 0.98 17.43 -4.23
CA ILE A 484 1.99 17.19 -3.18
C ILE A 484 3.41 17.37 -3.74
N GLN A 485 3.68 16.82 -4.93
CA GLN A 485 4.96 16.93 -5.63
C GLN A 485 5.28 18.40 -5.95
N TYR A 486 4.29 19.16 -6.40
CA TYR A 486 4.44 20.59 -6.66
C TYR A 486 4.74 21.38 -5.38
N SER A 487 4.08 21.05 -4.26
CA SER A 487 4.37 21.67 -2.95
C SER A 487 5.80 21.37 -2.50
N HIS A 488 6.28 20.13 -2.68
CA HIS A 488 7.68 19.78 -2.42
C HIS A 488 8.64 20.55 -3.32
N ALA A 489 8.42 20.59 -4.63
CA ALA A 489 9.26 21.31 -5.59
C ALA A 489 9.31 22.84 -5.30
N ARG A 490 8.17 23.42 -4.89
CA ARG A 490 8.09 24.81 -4.43
C ARG A 490 8.96 25.05 -3.21
N ALA A 491 8.90 24.19 -2.20
CA ALA A 491 9.75 24.30 -1.01
C ALA A 491 11.24 24.20 -1.38
N CYS A 492 11.61 23.29 -2.29
CA CYS A 492 12.97 23.19 -2.82
C CYS A 492 13.42 24.48 -3.54
N SER A 493 12.53 25.08 -4.34
CA SER A 493 12.83 26.32 -5.08
C SER A 493 13.06 27.50 -4.15
N ILE A 494 12.24 27.65 -3.11
CA ILE A 494 12.40 28.72 -2.11
C ILE A 494 13.77 28.60 -1.43
N ILE A 495 14.16 27.41 -0.97
CA ILE A 495 15.46 27.20 -0.31
C ILE A 495 16.62 27.47 -1.27
N ARG A 496 16.49 27.08 -2.53
CA ARG A 496 17.53 27.26 -3.57
C ARG A 496 17.72 28.75 -3.92
N GLU A 497 16.62 29.49 -4.04
CA GLU A 497 16.64 30.92 -4.40
C GLU A 497 17.40 31.77 -3.36
N VAL A 498 17.29 31.41 -2.09
CA VAL A 498 17.95 32.14 -1.00
C VAL A 498 19.36 31.61 -0.71
N GLY A 499 19.69 30.40 -1.17
CA GLY A 499 20.96 29.76 -0.86
C GLY A 499 21.05 29.18 0.57
N GLY A 500 19.89 29.00 1.22
CA GLY A 500 19.77 28.47 2.58
C GLY A 500 19.45 29.52 3.65
N TYR A 501 19.55 29.13 4.90
CA TYR A 501 19.34 30.01 6.08
C TYR A 501 20.49 29.79 7.10
N LYS A 502 20.72 30.77 7.97
CA LYS A 502 21.84 30.74 8.95
C LYS A 502 21.38 30.17 10.28
N GLU A 503 20.93 31.07 11.14
CA GLU A 503 20.41 30.71 12.46
C GLU A 503 18.91 30.98 12.51
N TRP A 504 18.16 30.04 13.08
CA TRP A 504 16.73 30.18 13.28
C TRP A 504 16.39 30.02 14.77
N LYS A 505 15.30 30.63 15.20
CA LYS A 505 14.80 30.55 16.58
C LYS A 505 13.29 30.39 16.54
N ALA A 506 12.76 29.31 17.11
CA ALA A 506 11.32 29.08 17.14
C ALA A 506 10.53 30.23 17.79
N SER A 507 11.17 31.05 18.66
CA SER A 507 10.61 32.26 19.25
C SER A 507 10.32 33.39 18.26
N ASP A 508 10.82 33.32 17.02
CA ASP A 508 10.54 34.29 15.96
C ASP A 508 9.19 34.03 15.28
N LEU A 509 8.62 32.83 15.44
CA LEU A 509 7.25 32.52 15.05
C LEU A 509 6.29 33.14 16.05
N LYS A 510 5.27 33.85 15.56
CA LYS A 510 4.36 34.64 16.40
C LYS A 510 2.89 34.29 16.22
N ASP A 511 2.55 33.71 15.07
CA ASP A 511 1.18 33.49 14.66
C ASP A 511 0.78 32.02 14.80
N ASP A 512 -0.44 31.76 15.25
CA ASP A 512 -0.97 30.39 15.40
C ASP A 512 -0.93 29.61 14.08
N GLY A 513 -1.05 30.29 12.94
CA GLY A 513 -0.97 29.66 11.63
C GLY A 513 0.44 29.16 11.29
N GLU A 514 1.51 29.78 11.81
CA GLU A 514 2.89 29.31 11.67
C GLU A 514 3.09 28.02 12.47
N PHE A 515 2.60 27.99 13.71
CA PHE A 515 2.66 26.80 14.58
C PHE A 515 1.76 25.66 14.10
N ALA A 516 0.65 25.98 13.41
CA ALA A 516 -0.26 24.96 12.86
C ALA A 516 0.46 24.03 11.88
N LEU A 517 1.27 24.57 10.96
CA LEU A 517 2.08 23.76 10.06
C LEU A 517 3.07 22.88 10.82
N VAL A 518 3.80 23.45 11.80
CA VAL A 518 4.77 22.69 12.61
C VAL A 518 4.08 21.55 13.38
N LYS A 519 2.88 21.78 13.94
CA LYS A 519 2.07 20.73 14.59
C LYS A 519 1.69 19.59 13.64
N VAL A 520 1.36 19.91 12.40
CA VAL A 520 1.10 18.88 11.40
C VAL A 520 2.36 18.06 11.12
N LEU A 521 3.52 18.72 10.93
CA LEU A 521 4.80 18.04 10.69
C LEU A 521 5.18 17.10 11.86
N ALA A 522 4.90 17.51 13.08
CA ALA A 522 5.22 16.78 14.31
C ALA A 522 4.57 15.40 14.41
N ARG A 523 3.41 15.18 13.75
CA ARG A 523 2.66 13.92 13.80
C ARG A 523 3.25 12.79 12.96
N PHE A 524 4.23 13.09 12.11
CA PHE A 524 4.74 12.12 11.15
C PHE A 524 5.29 10.83 11.79
N PRO A 525 6.14 10.86 12.84
CA PRO A 525 6.68 9.64 13.46
C PRO A 525 5.61 8.73 14.04
N GLU A 526 4.63 9.28 14.76
CA GLU A 526 3.52 8.50 15.32
C GLU A 526 2.64 7.90 14.22
N LEU A 527 2.35 8.68 13.18
CA LEU A 527 1.58 8.20 12.03
C LEU A 527 2.25 6.99 11.35
N VAL A 528 3.57 7.04 11.15
CA VAL A 528 4.32 5.93 10.56
C VAL A 528 4.18 4.66 11.40
N ARG A 529 4.35 4.76 12.72
CA ARG A 529 4.16 3.61 13.63
C ARG A 529 2.75 3.05 13.55
N LYS A 530 1.74 3.92 13.67
CA LYS A 530 0.32 3.53 13.59
C LYS A 530 -0.03 2.87 12.26
N CYS A 531 0.46 3.42 11.15
CA CYS A 531 0.26 2.84 9.82
C CYS A 531 0.91 1.46 9.69
N ALA A 532 2.09 1.26 10.26
CA ALA A 532 2.75 -0.05 10.29
C ALA A 532 1.98 -1.08 11.14
N GLU A 533 1.55 -0.69 12.35
CA GLU A 533 0.83 -1.56 13.29
C GLU A 533 -0.56 -1.96 12.79
N GLN A 534 -1.28 -1.03 12.16
CA GLN A 534 -2.66 -1.22 11.70
C GLN A 534 -2.78 -1.51 10.19
N ARG A 535 -1.68 -1.59 9.45
CA ARG A 535 -1.63 -1.83 7.99
C ARG A 535 -2.37 -0.74 7.17
N LEU A 536 -2.28 0.53 7.60
CA LEU A 536 -3.04 1.66 7.06
C LEU A 536 -2.19 2.55 6.14
N ALA A 537 -1.52 1.97 5.13
CA ALA A 537 -0.66 2.73 4.22
C ALA A 537 -1.38 3.91 3.52
N TYR A 538 -2.69 3.84 3.32
CA TYR A 538 -3.49 4.93 2.76
C TYR A 538 -3.47 6.21 3.62
N SER A 539 -3.33 6.10 4.93
CA SER A 539 -3.30 7.26 5.82
C SER A 539 -2.05 8.14 5.61
N ILE A 540 -0.96 7.58 5.09
CA ILE A 540 0.21 8.37 4.67
C ILE A 540 -0.15 9.29 3.50
N ALA A 541 -1.00 8.83 2.55
CA ALA A 541 -1.44 9.66 1.43
C ALA A 541 -2.33 10.83 1.89
N GLU A 542 -3.24 10.57 2.83
CA GLU A 542 -4.09 11.62 3.42
C GLU A 542 -3.23 12.66 4.16
N TYR A 543 -2.28 12.19 4.96
CA TYR A 543 -1.36 13.06 5.69
C TYR A 543 -0.46 13.90 4.77
N ALA A 544 0.13 13.30 3.73
CA ALA A 544 0.95 14.03 2.77
C ALA A 544 0.17 15.17 2.10
N HIS A 545 -1.11 14.94 1.79
CA HIS A 545 -1.99 15.97 1.26
C HIS A 545 -2.29 17.06 2.30
N GLU A 546 -2.50 16.71 3.56
CA GLU A 546 -2.70 17.66 4.65
C GLU A 546 -1.47 18.56 4.82
N VAL A 547 -0.26 17.97 4.87
CA VAL A 547 1.01 18.74 4.95
C VAL A 547 1.13 19.71 3.77
N ALA A 548 0.87 19.25 2.54
CA ALA A 548 0.93 20.11 1.36
C ALA A 548 -0.11 21.25 1.41
N THR A 549 -1.31 20.98 1.94
CA THR A 549 -2.38 21.98 2.10
C THR A 549 -1.99 23.04 3.12
N GLU A 550 -1.52 22.63 4.30
CA GLU A 550 -1.09 23.56 5.35
C GLU A 550 0.16 24.35 4.93
N PHE A 551 1.09 23.72 4.19
CA PHE A 551 2.23 24.44 3.61
C PHE A 551 1.81 25.52 2.61
N ASN A 552 0.89 25.22 1.71
CA ASN A 552 0.41 26.23 0.75
C ASN A 552 -0.35 27.37 1.46
N ARG A 553 -1.07 27.07 2.56
CA ARG A 553 -1.70 28.07 3.41
C ARG A 553 -0.63 28.95 4.09
N PHE A 554 0.36 28.34 4.74
CA PHE A 554 1.49 29.03 5.35
C PHE A 554 2.20 29.97 4.36
N TYR A 555 2.51 29.47 3.16
CA TYR A 555 3.21 30.25 2.14
C TYR A 555 2.38 31.43 1.59
N ARG A 556 1.06 31.29 1.54
CA ARG A 556 0.15 32.37 1.13
C ARG A 556 0.00 33.43 2.21
N ASP A 557 -0.14 33.03 3.47
CA ASP A 557 -0.52 33.89 4.58
C ASP A 557 0.70 34.58 5.23
N PHE A 558 1.89 33.97 5.14
CA PHE A 558 3.12 34.46 5.74
C PHE A 558 4.21 34.74 4.70
N ARG A 559 4.66 35.96 4.64
CA ARG A 559 5.79 36.34 3.80
C ARG A 559 7.08 35.71 4.31
N VAL A 560 7.68 34.78 3.55
CA VAL A 560 8.93 34.11 3.91
C VAL A 560 10.13 35.00 3.65
N LEU A 561 10.29 35.44 2.39
CA LEU A 561 11.46 36.23 1.96
C LEU A 561 11.34 37.71 2.35
N GLY A 562 12.42 38.27 2.90
CA GLY A 562 12.48 39.67 3.31
C GLY A 562 11.62 40.01 4.53
N SER A 563 11.25 39.03 5.35
CA SER A 563 10.61 39.21 6.65
C SER A 563 11.65 39.22 7.79
N GLU A 564 11.29 39.75 8.96
CA GLU A 564 12.14 39.70 10.16
C GLU A 564 12.39 38.26 10.62
N SER A 565 11.42 37.35 10.40
CA SER A 565 11.49 35.94 10.73
C SER A 565 11.97 35.06 9.57
N GLN A 566 12.67 35.63 8.57
CA GLN A 566 13.03 34.91 7.34
C GLN A 566 13.73 33.58 7.59
N ASP A 567 14.80 33.57 8.39
CA ASP A 567 15.58 32.35 8.62
C ASP A 567 14.75 31.26 9.30
N THR A 568 13.90 31.64 10.26
CA THR A 568 13.00 30.70 10.96
C THR A 568 11.90 30.18 10.03
N ARG A 569 11.30 31.05 9.19
CA ARG A 569 10.32 30.60 8.17
C ARG A 569 10.94 29.71 7.11
N LEU A 570 12.18 29.96 6.71
CA LEU A 570 12.94 29.08 5.83
C LEU A 570 13.21 27.72 6.48
N ALA A 571 13.52 27.68 7.78
CA ALA A 571 13.64 26.42 8.52
C ALA A 571 12.31 25.61 8.51
N VAL A 572 11.15 26.26 8.65
CA VAL A 572 9.84 25.63 8.52
C VAL A 572 9.62 25.12 7.10
N VAL A 573 9.98 25.87 6.06
CA VAL A 573 9.90 25.44 4.66
C VAL A 573 10.79 24.22 4.41
N ASP A 574 12.01 24.23 4.91
CA ASP A 574 12.94 23.10 4.75
C ASP A 574 12.48 21.83 5.51
N ALA A 575 11.97 22.01 6.74
CA ALA A 575 11.36 20.91 7.47
C ALA A 575 10.14 20.31 6.73
N THR A 576 9.30 21.17 6.14
CA THR A 576 8.16 20.74 5.33
C THR A 576 8.61 19.96 4.09
N ARG A 577 9.65 20.43 3.40
CA ARG A 577 10.26 19.73 2.27
C ARG A 577 10.68 18.30 2.63
N TRP A 578 11.34 18.11 3.78
CA TRP A 578 11.76 16.78 4.25
C TRP A 578 10.58 15.88 4.58
N VAL A 579 9.56 16.38 5.27
CA VAL A 579 8.37 15.59 5.62
C VAL A 579 7.56 15.20 4.37
N LEU A 580 7.40 16.10 3.40
CA LEU A 580 6.75 15.80 2.12
C LEU A 580 7.53 14.73 1.35
N ARG A 581 8.87 14.86 1.25
CA ARG A 581 9.74 13.87 0.61
C ARG A 581 9.61 12.49 1.26
N ASN A 582 9.70 12.44 2.61
CA ASN A 582 9.57 11.20 3.36
C ASN A 582 8.18 10.56 3.17
N SER A 583 7.12 11.36 3.19
CA SER A 583 5.75 10.89 2.96
C SER A 583 5.57 10.31 1.55
N LEU A 584 6.09 10.99 0.53
CA LEU A 584 6.06 10.52 -0.85
C LEU A 584 6.87 9.23 -1.03
N ASP A 585 8.05 9.14 -0.40
CA ASP A 585 8.87 7.92 -0.46
C ASP A 585 8.17 6.70 0.14
N LEU A 586 7.46 6.86 1.27
CA LEU A 586 6.64 5.79 1.86
C LEU A 586 5.51 5.33 0.94
N LEU A 587 5.01 6.20 0.07
CA LEU A 587 4.05 5.85 -0.97
C LEU A 587 4.72 5.30 -2.25
N GLY A 588 6.06 5.22 -2.29
CA GLY A 588 6.84 4.87 -3.48
C GLY A 588 6.78 5.91 -4.60
N ILE A 589 6.42 7.15 -4.27
CA ILE A 589 6.30 8.27 -5.20
C ILE A 589 7.58 9.11 -5.14
N LYS A 590 8.16 9.41 -6.28
CA LYS A 590 9.33 10.28 -6.36
C LYS A 590 8.95 11.73 -6.05
N ALA A 591 9.81 12.40 -5.29
CA ALA A 591 9.66 13.81 -4.93
C ALA A 591 10.60 14.66 -5.82
N PRO A 592 10.12 15.28 -6.92
CA PRO A 592 10.96 16.10 -7.78
C PRO A 592 11.36 17.40 -7.06
N GLU A 593 12.59 17.84 -7.27
CA GLU A 593 13.08 19.12 -6.72
C GLU A 593 12.71 20.33 -7.58
N SER A 594 12.25 20.08 -8.80
CA SER A 594 11.73 21.07 -9.74
C SER A 594 10.66 20.46 -10.62
N MET A 595 9.61 21.20 -10.88
CA MET A 595 8.50 20.82 -11.75
C MET A 595 8.13 21.99 -12.69
#